data_5b0b2db551453f6a7c1fa1ae0712fa41
#
_entry.id   5b0b2db551453f6a7c1fa1ae0712fa41
#
_cell.length_a   1.000
_cell.length_b   1.000
_cell.length_c   1.000
_cell.angle_alpha   90.00
_cell.angle_beta   90.00
_cell.angle_gamma   90.00
#
_symmetry.space_group_name_H-M   'P 1'
#
loop_
_entity.id
_entity.type
_entity.pdbx_description
1 polymer ?
#
loop_
_entity_poly.entity_id
_entity_poly.type
_entity_poly.pdbx_seq_one_letter_code
_entity_poly.pdbx_strand_id
1 'polypeptide(L)'
;MAEDTLRGSRYRHLLATVHPDNAASLYTGLHRGYTIAANHVICYGDKVRDILYKELESRNTNMNTTIRAMTPADKDSVMEMMRVFYNSPAVLSNGSDEIFARDIESCVSDNPYVEGYMFEQDGAVQGYGMAAKSFSTEYGRQCIWLEDIYIKAEYRAWHWQPVY
;
A
#
# COMPACT_ATOMS: atom_id res chain seq x y z
N MET A 1 9.33 -9.12 0.17
CA MET A 1 8.88 -9.08 -1.25
C MET A 1 7.35 -9.15 -1.29
N ALA A 2 6.70 -9.49 -2.43
CA ALA A 2 5.22 -9.42 -2.55
C ALA A 2 4.45 -10.10 -1.40
N GLU A 3 4.93 -11.21 -0.86
CA GLU A 3 4.30 -11.90 0.28
C GLU A 3 4.25 -11.04 1.55
N ASP A 4 5.33 -10.34 1.85
CA ASP A 4 5.39 -9.53 3.07
C ASP A 4 4.48 -8.32 2.98
N THR A 5 4.31 -7.78 1.76
CA THR A 5 3.37 -6.69 1.47
C THR A 5 1.91 -7.16 1.64
N LEU A 6 1.62 -8.44 1.38
CA LEU A 6 0.28 -8.99 1.46
C LEU A 6 -0.05 -9.59 2.83
N ARG A 7 0.94 -9.76 3.70
CA ARG A 7 0.71 -10.20 5.08
C ARG A 7 -0.10 -9.15 5.84
N GLY A 8 -1.27 -9.56 6.32
CA GLY A 8 -2.22 -8.67 7.00
C GLY A 8 -3.26 -8.03 6.06
N SER A 9 -3.16 -8.25 4.74
CA SER A 9 -4.21 -7.87 3.79
C SER A 9 -5.43 -8.80 3.90
N ARG A 10 -6.51 -8.46 3.17
CA ARG A 10 -7.70 -9.32 3.02
C ARG A 10 -7.43 -10.60 2.21
N TYR A 11 -6.29 -10.68 1.54
CA TYR A 11 -5.93 -11.85 0.74
C TYR A 11 -5.44 -12.97 1.64
N ARG A 12 -5.99 -14.16 1.46
CA ARG A 12 -5.66 -15.36 2.24
C ARG A 12 -4.81 -16.34 1.46
N HIS A 13 -4.79 -16.20 0.16
CA HIS A 13 -4.17 -17.17 -0.73
C HIS A 13 -3.31 -16.48 -1.75
N LEU A 14 -2.14 -17.03 -2.02
CA LEU A 14 -1.25 -16.64 -3.08
C LEU A 14 -1.19 -17.74 -4.13
N LEU A 15 -1.30 -17.36 -5.39
CA LEU A 15 -1.05 -18.22 -6.52
C LEU A 15 0.11 -17.64 -7.32
N ALA A 16 1.01 -18.51 -7.74
CA ALA A 16 2.09 -18.18 -8.66
C ALA A 16 2.13 -19.23 -9.77
N THR A 17 2.54 -18.82 -10.96
CA THR A 17 2.73 -19.74 -12.08
C THR A 17 4.18 -19.80 -12.47
N VAL A 18 4.71 -20.99 -12.66
CA VAL A 18 6.11 -21.25 -13.02
C VAL A 18 6.15 -22.10 -14.28
N HIS A 19 7.12 -21.84 -15.17
CA HIS A 19 7.34 -22.74 -16.32
C HIS A 19 7.88 -24.05 -15.79
N PRO A 20 7.41 -25.23 -16.26
CA PRO A 20 7.85 -26.53 -15.76
C PRO A 20 9.37 -26.73 -15.77
N ASP A 21 10.03 -26.23 -16.81
CA ASP A 21 11.50 -26.33 -16.95
C ASP A 21 12.28 -25.32 -16.11
N ASN A 22 11.61 -24.40 -15.41
CA ASN A 22 12.27 -23.42 -14.54
C ASN A 22 12.45 -23.97 -13.12
N ALA A 23 13.36 -24.93 -12.99
CA ALA A 23 13.66 -25.57 -11.73
C ALA A 23 14.10 -24.60 -10.62
N ALA A 24 14.80 -23.51 -10.98
CA ALA A 24 15.25 -22.51 -10.01
C ALA A 24 14.08 -21.74 -9.38
N SER A 25 13.09 -21.32 -10.19
CA SER A 25 11.90 -20.66 -9.70
C SER A 25 10.99 -21.60 -8.90
N LEU A 26 10.87 -22.84 -9.34
CA LEU A 26 10.12 -23.87 -8.62
C LEU A 26 10.76 -24.14 -7.25
N TYR A 27 12.07 -24.37 -7.19
CA TYR A 27 12.82 -24.54 -5.96
C TYR A 27 12.60 -23.36 -4.99
N THR A 28 12.74 -22.12 -5.51
CA THR A 28 12.55 -20.90 -4.72
C THR A 28 11.12 -20.82 -4.14
N GLY A 29 10.11 -21.15 -4.93
CA GLY A 29 8.71 -21.18 -4.47
C GLY A 29 8.51 -22.19 -3.34
N LEU A 30 8.96 -23.41 -3.53
CA LEU A 30 8.81 -24.48 -2.52
C LEU A 30 9.54 -24.13 -1.20
N HIS A 31 10.76 -23.57 -1.27
CA HIS A 31 11.50 -23.11 -0.09
C HIS A 31 10.84 -21.93 0.63
N ARG A 32 9.98 -21.18 -0.05
CA ARG A 32 9.17 -20.12 0.55
C ARG A 32 7.81 -20.60 1.06
N GLY A 33 7.59 -21.92 1.09
CA GLY A 33 6.40 -22.55 1.63
C GLY A 33 5.20 -22.55 0.69
N TYR A 34 5.42 -22.42 -0.61
CA TYR A 34 4.41 -22.75 -1.61
C TYR A 34 4.32 -24.27 -1.76
N THR A 35 3.13 -24.74 -2.10
CA THR A 35 2.87 -26.12 -2.53
C THR A 35 2.48 -26.13 -3.99
N ILE A 36 2.71 -27.25 -4.67
CA ILE A 36 2.24 -27.40 -6.05
C ILE A 36 0.76 -27.74 -6.01
N ALA A 37 -0.06 -26.83 -6.49
CA ALA A 37 -1.51 -27.02 -6.60
C ALA A 37 -1.90 -27.77 -7.87
N ALA A 38 -1.20 -27.56 -8.98
CA ALA A 38 -1.38 -28.27 -10.22
C ALA A 38 -0.12 -28.23 -11.08
N ASN A 39 0.13 -29.30 -11.82
CA ASN A 39 1.27 -29.42 -12.72
C ASN A 39 0.81 -29.35 -14.17
N HIS A 40 1.62 -28.74 -15.03
CA HIS A 40 1.49 -28.76 -16.49
C HIS A 40 0.12 -28.28 -16.98
N VAL A 41 -0.43 -27.26 -16.31
CA VAL A 41 -1.72 -26.66 -16.70
C VAL A 41 -1.51 -25.70 -17.86
N ILE A 42 -2.38 -25.73 -18.83
CA ILE A 42 -2.38 -24.75 -19.92
C ILE A 42 -2.97 -23.44 -19.40
N CYS A 43 -2.16 -22.39 -19.38
CA CYS A 43 -2.51 -21.05 -18.94
C CYS A 43 -2.14 -20.03 -20.02
N TYR A 44 -2.79 -18.88 -20.01
CA TYR A 44 -2.46 -17.77 -20.90
C TYR A 44 -2.35 -18.18 -22.39
N GLY A 45 -3.37 -18.83 -22.91
CA GLY A 45 -3.42 -19.38 -24.25
C GLY A 45 -2.87 -20.81 -24.30
N ASP A 46 -1.66 -20.99 -24.81
CA ASP A 46 -1.01 -22.30 -24.99
C ASP A 46 0.18 -22.56 -24.04
N LYS A 47 0.41 -21.66 -23.10
CA LYS A 47 1.56 -21.74 -22.20
C LYS A 47 1.34 -22.76 -21.10
N VAL A 48 2.18 -23.79 -21.04
CA VAL A 48 2.17 -24.75 -19.95
C VAL A 48 2.80 -24.16 -18.70
N ARG A 49 2.14 -24.30 -17.54
CA ARG A 49 2.60 -23.80 -16.25
C ARG A 49 2.32 -24.79 -15.13
N ASP A 50 3.22 -24.80 -14.16
CA ASP A 50 2.94 -25.34 -12.83
C ASP A 50 2.32 -24.25 -11.98
N ILE A 51 1.28 -24.58 -11.25
CA ILE A 51 0.59 -23.64 -10.37
C ILE A 51 1.05 -23.90 -8.94
N LEU A 52 1.65 -22.89 -8.34
CA LEU A 52 2.05 -22.89 -6.95
C LEU A 52 0.99 -22.18 -6.11
N TYR A 53 0.69 -22.72 -4.96
CA TYR A 53 -0.26 -22.19 -3.99
C TYR A 53 0.39 -22.03 -2.63
N LYS A 54 0.05 -20.96 -1.94
CA LYS A 54 0.40 -20.72 -0.54
C LYS A 54 -0.76 -20.08 0.18
N GLU A 55 -1.10 -20.63 1.33
CA GLU A 55 -1.98 -19.96 2.26
C GLU A 55 -1.17 -18.96 3.09
N LEU A 56 -1.66 -17.72 3.13
CA LEU A 56 -1.13 -16.70 4.01
C LEU A 56 -1.71 -16.90 5.40
N GLU A 57 -0.86 -17.19 6.36
CA GLU A 57 -1.28 -17.17 7.75
C GLU A 57 -1.91 -15.81 8.06
N SER A 58 -3.12 -15.86 8.56
CA SER A 58 -3.75 -14.70 9.17
C SER A 58 -2.81 -14.24 10.28
N ARG A 59 -2.24 -13.05 10.18
CA ARG A 59 -1.77 -12.39 11.39
C ARG A 59 -3.00 -12.30 12.29
N ASN A 60 -2.99 -13.10 13.33
CA ASN A 60 -3.89 -12.95 14.46
C ASN A 60 -3.40 -11.71 15.23
N THR A 61 -3.46 -10.58 14.58
CA THR A 61 -3.29 -9.30 15.21
C THR A 61 -4.69 -8.83 15.56
N ASN A 62 -5.04 -8.92 16.83
CA ASN A 62 -6.08 -8.08 17.42
C ASN A 62 -5.68 -6.59 17.34
N MET A 63 -4.95 -6.20 16.31
CA MET A 63 -4.57 -4.82 16.03
C MET A 63 -5.75 -4.14 15.36
N ASN A 64 -6.36 -3.22 16.06
CA ASN A 64 -7.46 -2.43 15.54
C ASN A 64 -6.90 -1.33 14.61
N THR A 65 -6.67 -1.70 13.34
CA THR A 65 -6.24 -0.74 12.31
C THR A 65 -7.47 -0.06 11.73
N THR A 66 -7.51 1.25 11.81
CA THR A 66 -8.60 2.08 11.29
C THR A 66 -8.06 3.12 10.29
N ILE A 67 -8.89 3.41 9.29
CA ILE A 67 -8.72 4.56 8.40
C ILE A 67 -9.92 5.45 8.67
N ARG A 68 -9.67 6.65 9.16
CA ARG A 68 -10.72 7.63 9.39
C ARG A 68 -10.48 8.92 8.63
N ALA A 69 -11.52 9.69 8.44
CA ALA A 69 -11.38 11.03 7.89
C ALA A 69 -10.48 11.90 8.79
N MET A 70 -9.70 12.76 8.15
CA MET A 70 -8.92 13.79 8.81
C MET A 70 -9.85 14.83 9.42
N THR A 71 -9.48 15.35 10.58
CA THR A 71 -10.24 16.38 11.31
C THR A 71 -9.34 17.58 11.61
N PRO A 72 -9.89 18.75 11.97
CA PRO A 72 -9.09 19.90 12.37
C PRO A 72 -8.14 19.64 13.56
N ALA A 73 -8.46 18.66 14.40
CA ALA A 73 -7.61 18.28 15.54
C ALA A 73 -6.30 17.56 15.10
N ASP A 74 -6.27 17.03 13.89
CA ASP A 74 -5.10 16.32 13.35
C ASP A 74 -4.04 17.25 12.76
N LYS A 75 -4.34 18.55 12.64
CA LYS A 75 -3.53 19.54 11.93
C LYS A 75 -2.05 19.49 12.31
N ASP A 76 -1.74 19.57 13.59
CA ASP A 76 -0.34 19.62 14.05
C ASP A 76 0.40 18.33 13.75
N SER A 77 -0.25 17.18 13.96
CA SER A 77 0.33 15.87 13.66
C SER A 77 0.57 15.68 12.16
N VAL A 78 -0.36 16.11 11.32
CA VAL A 78 -0.21 16.02 9.85
C VAL A 78 0.87 16.97 9.36
N MET A 79 0.93 18.22 9.86
CA MET A 79 1.97 19.17 9.55
C MET A 79 3.38 18.59 9.82
N GLU A 80 3.57 17.95 10.97
CA GLU A 80 4.83 17.31 11.32
C GLU A 80 5.18 16.18 10.35
N MET A 81 4.22 15.32 10.03
CA MET A 81 4.41 14.24 9.07
C MET A 81 4.69 14.74 7.66
N MET A 82 4.03 15.81 7.21
CA MET A 82 4.29 16.42 5.89
C MET A 82 5.70 16.99 5.80
N ARG A 83 6.19 17.67 6.85
CA ARG A 83 7.58 18.15 6.88
C ARG A 83 8.59 17.02 6.71
N VAL A 84 8.36 15.87 7.37
CA VAL A 84 9.23 14.70 7.22
C VAL A 84 9.12 14.10 5.82
N PHE A 85 7.91 13.97 5.30
CA PHE A 85 7.66 13.39 3.98
C PHE A 85 8.28 14.23 2.85
N TYR A 86 8.01 15.53 2.83
CA TYR A 86 8.48 16.45 1.79
C TYR A 86 9.98 16.75 1.86
N ASN A 87 10.65 16.50 2.98
CA ASN A 87 12.11 16.53 3.10
C ASN A 87 12.77 15.17 2.76
N SER A 88 12.00 14.15 2.38
CA SER A 88 12.53 12.84 2.04
C SER A 88 12.87 12.72 0.55
N PRO A 89 13.75 11.78 0.15
CA PRO A 89 14.06 11.51 -1.25
C PRO A 89 12.87 11.01 -2.09
N ALA A 90 11.74 10.69 -1.46
CA ALA A 90 10.54 10.19 -2.14
C ALA A 90 9.79 11.29 -2.89
N VAL A 91 10.04 12.56 -2.57
CA VAL A 91 9.35 13.71 -3.15
C VAL A 91 10.33 14.59 -3.92
N LEU A 92 9.95 14.99 -5.13
CA LEU A 92 10.79 15.80 -6.01
C LEU A 92 10.61 17.31 -5.81
N SER A 93 9.56 17.74 -5.10
CA SER A 93 9.25 19.15 -4.85
C SER A 93 9.40 19.48 -3.37
N ASN A 94 9.87 20.69 -3.10
CA ASN A 94 9.90 21.22 -1.74
C ASN A 94 8.52 21.78 -1.39
N GLY A 95 7.89 21.25 -0.35
CA GLY A 95 6.72 21.86 0.24
C GLY A 95 7.07 23.02 1.16
N SER A 96 6.08 23.82 1.52
CA SER A 96 6.21 24.85 2.57
C SER A 96 5.10 24.72 3.60
N ASP A 97 5.33 25.23 4.79
CA ASP A 97 4.33 25.20 5.86
C ASP A 97 3.00 25.85 5.44
N GLU A 98 3.05 26.89 4.59
CA GLU A 98 1.86 27.56 4.07
C GLU A 98 1.08 26.66 3.10
N ILE A 99 1.76 25.85 2.29
CA ILE A 99 1.14 24.88 1.40
C ILE A 99 0.51 23.79 2.24
N PHE A 100 1.26 23.19 3.16
CA PHE A 100 0.77 22.13 4.04
C PHE A 100 -0.45 22.53 4.84
N ALA A 101 -0.45 23.77 5.39
CA ALA A 101 -1.59 24.29 6.14
C ALA A 101 -2.84 24.40 5.25
N ARG A 102 -2.69 24.86 4.00
CA ARG A 102 -3.79 24.94 3.03
C ARG A 102 -4.32 23.57 2.61
N ASP A 103 -3.43 22.61 2.41
CA ASP A 103 -3.81 21.25 2.02
C ASP A 103 -4.62 20.60 3.13
N ILE A 104 -4.16 20.71 4.38
CA ILE A 104 -4.89 20.21 5.56
C ILE A 104 -6.25 20.90 5.70
N GLU A 105 -6.27 22.24 5.61
CA GLU A 105 -7.53 23.00 5.69
C GLU A 105 -8.53 22.57 4.62
N SER A 106 -8.04 22.35 3.39
CA SER A 106 -8.87 21.84 2.30
C SER A 106 -9.40 20.43 2.59
N CYS A 107 -8.58 19.55 3.14
CA CYS A 107 -8.95 18.18 3.47
C CYS A 107 -9.98 18.07 4.62
N VAL A 108 -10.02 19.04 5.54
CA VAL A 108 -10.95 19.05 6.69
C VAL A 108 -12.17 19.95 6.49
N SER A 109 -12.26 20.61 5.35
CA SER A 109 -13.40 21.45 4.96
C SER A 109 -14.38 20.68 4.06
N ASP A 110 -15.47 21.35 3.65
CA ASP A 110 -16.43 20.83 2.66
C ASP A 110 -15.90 20.91 1.21
N ASN A 111 -14.58 20.89 1.00
CA ASN A 111 -13.98 20.92 -0.32
C ASN A 111 -14.32 19.64 -1.09
N PRO A 112 -15.03 19.70 -2.24
CA PRO A 112 -15.47 18.50 -2.95
C PRO A 112 -14.32 17.81 -3.72
N TYR A 113 -13.16 18.44 -3.85
CA TYR A 113 -12.06 17.98 -4.71
C TYR A 113 -10.95 17.22 -3.97
N VAL A 114 -10.90 17.30 -2.64
CA VAL A 114 -9.84 16.66 -1.86
C VAL A 114 -10.39 16.07 -0.57
N GLU A 115 -9.81 14.95 -0.16
CA GLU A 115 -10.11 14.28 1.12
C GLU A 115 -8.81 13.89 1.81
N GLY A 116 -8.78 14.06 3.13
CA GLY A 116 -7.69 13.64 3.99
C GLY A 116 -8.09 12.46 4.88
N TYR A 117 -7.16 11.54 5.08
CA TYR A 117 -7.35 10.33 5.87
C TYR A 117 -6.23 10.17 6.89
N MET A 118 -6.58 9.69 8.07
CA MET A 118 -5.64 9.29 9.11
C MET A 118 -5.57 7.77 9.20
N PHE A 119 -4.37 7.24 9.27
CA PHE A 119 -4.13 5.82 9.50
C PHE A 119 -3.78 5.61 10.96
N GLU A 120 -4.57 4.79 11.64
CA GLU A 120 -4.40 4.53 13.07
C GLU A 120 -4.32 3.04 13.35
N GLN A 121 -3.59 2.69 14.38
CA GLN A 121 -3.55 1.34 14.92
C GLN A 121 -3.57 1.43 16.45
N ASP A 122 -4.54 0.74 17.06
CA ASP A 122 -4.75 0.74 18.52
C ASP A 122 -4.84 2.16 19.12
N GLY A 123 -5.44 3.09 18.35
CA GLY A 123 -5.60 4.50 18.72
C GLY A 123 -4.37 5.39 18.50
N ALA A 124 -3.25 4.84 18.03
CA ALA A 124 -2.07 5.60 17.70
C ALA A 124 -2.01 5.96 16.21
N VAL A 125 -1.81 7.25 15.89
CA VAL A 125 -1.64 7.73 14.53
C VAL A 125 -0.32 7.22 13.94
N GLN A 126 -0.42 6.44 12.87
CA GLN A 126 0.71 5.85 12.16
C GLN A 126 1.08 6.58 10.88
N GLY A 127 0.13 7.32 10.30
CA GLY A 127 0.34 8.00 9.03
C GLY A 127 -0.88 8.78 8.57
N TYR A 128 -0.78 9.35 7.39
CA TYR A 128 -1.87 10.05 6.72
C TYR A 128 -1.88 9.74 5.23
N GLY A 129 -2.99 10.05 4.58
CA GLY A 129 -3.13 10.06 3.12
C GLY A 129 -4.00 11.21 2.67
N MET A 130 -3.72 11.72 1.47
CA MET A 130 -4.55 12.72 0.79
C MET A 130 -4.92 12.23 -0.59
N ALA A 131 -6.18 12.45 -0.97
CA ALA A 131 -6.72 12.00 -2.23
C ALA A 131 -7.46 13.14 -2.93
N ALA A 132 -7.11 13.41 -4.18
CA ALA A 132 -7.79 14.37 -5.02
C ALA A 132 -8.84 13.69 -5.91
N LYS A 133 -9.99 14.34 -6.08
CA LYS A 133 -11.08 13.89 -6.94
C LYS A 133 -11.07 14.67 -8.24
N SER A 134 -11.18 13.98 -9.34
CA SER A 134 -11.28 14.58 -10.66
C SER A 134 -12.26 13.82 -11.54
N PHE A 135 -12.53 14.33 -12.73
CA PHE A 135 -13.34 13.66 -13.73
C PHE A 135 -12.48 13.39 -14.99
N SER A 136 -12.41 12.13 -15.38
CA SER A 136 -11.73 11.76 -16.63
C SER A 136 -12.69 11.86 -17.80
N THR A 137 -12.40 12.74 -18.75
CA THR A 137 -13.17 12.84 -20.01
C THR A 137 -12.91 11.65 -20.92
N GLU A 138 -11.76 11.00 -20.81
CA GLU A 138 -11.42 9.80 -21.58
C GLU A 138 -12.32 8.61 -21.20
N TYR A 139 -12.59 8.45 -19.90
CA TYR A 139 -13.42 7.34 -19.39
C TYR A 139 -14.84 7.75 -19.04
N GLY A 140 -15.19 9.05 -19.09
CA GLY A 140 -16.51 9.57 -18.73
C GLY A 140 -16.89 9.30 -17.29
N ARG A 141 -15.92 9.25 -16.36
CA ARG A 141 -16.11 8.85 -14.95
C ARG A 141 -15.27 9.68 -13.99
N GLN A 142 -15.69 9.66 -12.74
CA GLN A 142 -14.87 10.20 -11.65
C GLN A 142 -13.63 9.35 -11.43
N CYS A 143 -12.52 10.01 -11.13
CA CYS A 143 -11.25 9.41 -10.74
C CYS A 143 -10.82 9.94 -9.38
N ILE A 144 -10.02 9.14 -8.69
CA ILE A 144 -9.35 9.51 -7.46
C ILE A 144 -7.84 9.38 -7.70
N TRP A 145 -7.11 10.43 -7.39
CA TRP A 145 -5.65 10.46 -7.37
C TRP A 145 -5.18 10.39 -5.93
N LEU A 146 -4.28 9.46 -5.66
CA LEU A 146 -3.59 9.43 -4.37
C LEU A 146 -2.41 10.41 -4.48
N GLU A 147 -2.57 11.58 -3.86
CA GLU A 147 -1.58 12.65 -3.88
C GLU A 147 -0.46 12.35 -2.87
N ASP A 148 -0.83 12.12 -1.62
CA ASP A 148 0.09 11.79 -0.54
C ASP A 148 -0.29 10.47 0.13
N ILE A 149 0.71 9.64 0.40
CA ILE A 149 0.63 8.52 1.35
C ILE A 149 1.90 8.50 2.16
N TYR A 150 1.79 8.75 3.44
CA TYR A 150 2.89 8.70 4.37
C TYR A 150 2.59 7.81 5.57
N ILE A 151 3.53 6.94 5.90
CA ILE A 151 3.53 6.15 7.13
C ILE A 151 4.81 6.48 7.89
N LYS A 152 4.71 6.75 9.19
CA LYS A 152 5.86 6.97 10.07
C LYS A 152 6.83 5.81 10.00
N ALA A 153 8.13 6.10 10.08
CA ALA A 153 9.19 5.12 9.84
C ALA A 153 9.08 3.87 10.74
N GLU A 154 8.70 4.08 12.00
CA GLU A 154 8.54 3.03 13.00
C GLU A 154 7.39 2.05 12.73
N TYR A 155 6.43 2.45 11.87
CA TYR A 155 5.27 1.63 11.49
C TYR A 155 5.36 1.06 10.08
N ARG A 156 6.41 1.41 9.32
CA ARG A 156 6.64 0.81 8.01
C ARG A 156 7.02 -0.64 8.20
N ALA A 157 6.30 -1.54 7.52
CA ALA A 157 6.66 -2.96 7.52
C ALA A 157 8.11 -3.09 7.03
N TRP A 158 8.99 -3.60 7.91
CA TRP A 158 10.41 -3.83 7.64
C TRP A 158 10.60 -4.68 6.40
N HIS A 159 11.45 -4.22 5.52
CA HIS A 159 12.45 -4.87 4.67
C HIS A 159 12.44 -4.39 3.24
N TRP A 160 12.96 -3.21 3.06
CA TRP A 160 13.76 -2.95 1.88
C TRP A 160 15.16 -2.53 2.34
N GLN A 161 16.03 -3.50 2.61
CA GLN A 161 17.47 -3.24 2.55
C GLN A 161 17.91 -3.56 1.12
N PRO A 162 18.40 -2.60 0.34
CA PRO A 162 19.08 -2.92 -0.89
C PRO A 162 20.34 -3.72 -0.52
N VAL A 163 20.41 -4.94 -0.98
CA VAL A 163 21.65 -5.70 -0.99
C VAL A 163 22.47 -5.09 -2.11
N TYR A 164 23.51 -4.35 -1.76
CA TYR A 164 24.55 -3.93 -2.68
C TYR A 164 25.44 -5.13 -3.01
#